data_0f706c65f07cafe27c100a44a98a3e00
#
_entry.id   0f706c65f07cafe27c100a44a98a3e00
#
_cell.length_a   1.000
_cell.length_b   1.000
_cell.length_c   1.000
_cell.angle_alpha   90.00
_cell.angle_beta   90.00
_cell.angle_gamma   90.00
#
_symmetry.space_group_name_H-M   'P 1'
#
loop_
_entity.id
_entity.type
_entity.pdbx_description
1 polymer ?
#
loop_
_entity_poly.entity_id
_entity_poly.type
_entity_poly.pdbx_seq_one_letter_code
_entity_poly.pdbx_strand_id
1 'polypeptide(L)'
;MRIANIAHAVFAATLVALGLLGLIEGGFTVIWQPVFDHVPAAEFLAGLCAVVSLACGLGLLGSRSTALAARVLFFYTLLWLLAFKLPLIVRAPLTEGSYQNCGEMAVIVAAAWVLYARFANDADRRRLGFAVGQRGLRLARVLYGLALLAFGLSHFAYLNLTAPLIPHWLHAPVFWAYFTGSAYLAAGAAIPFNVLARLAATLSAVMMGLFLLLIWLPMVAAGHISAFNWGETYATWVLTAAAWVVADSWRGVGWLGSGR
;
A
#
# COMPACT_ATOMS: atom_id res chain seq x y z
N MET A 1 24.29 -6.67 -3.82
CA MET A 1 22.93 -6.20 -3.52
C MET A 1 22.64 -4.97 -4.37
N ARG A 2 21.58 -5.00 -5.20
CA ARG A 2 21.07 -3.80 -5.89
C ARG A 2 19.86 -3.27 -5.13
N ILE A 3 20.06 -2.85 -3.89
CA ILE A 3 19.06 -2.09 -3.16
C ILE A 3 19.06 -0.70 -3.77
N ALA A 4 17.95 -0.30 -4.41
CA ALA A 4 17.85 1.02 -5.03
C ALA A 4 17.92 2.13 -3.98
N ASN A 5 17.36 1.87 -2.78
CA ASN A 5 17.28 2.79 -1.66
C ASN A 5 16.65 2.13 -0.42
N ILE A 6 16.60 2.87 0.69
CA ILE A 6 16.04 2.39 1.97
C ILE A 6 14.56 2.00 1.83
N ALA A 7 13.74 2.76 1.10
CA ALA A 7 12.32 2.45 0.91
C ALA A 7 12.11 1.08 0.26
N HIS A 8 12.92 0.76 -0.77
CA HIS A 8 12.92 -0.56 -1.40
C HIS A 8 13.27 -1.67 -0.40
N ALA A 9 14.34 -1.46 0.39
CA ALA A 9 14.79 -2.45 1.38
C ALA A 9 13.73 -2.68 2.48
N VAL A 10 13.12 -1.62 2.99
CA VAL A 10 12.06 -1.69 4.00
C VAL A 10 10.84 -2.42 3.45
N PHE A 11 10.38 -2.08 2.25
CA PHE A 11 9.25 -2.76 1.63
C PHE A 11 9.53 -4.24 1.37
N ALA A 12 10.73 -4.59 0.89
CA ALA A 12 11.14 -5.97 0.70
C ALA A 12 11.17 -6.75 2.03
N ALA A 13 11.74 -6.18 3.09
CA ALA A 13 11.78 -6.78 4.42
C ALA A 13 10.36 -6.95 5.00
N THR A 14 9.46 -6.00 4.76
CA THR A 14 8.05 -6.09 5.13
C THR A 14 7.36 -7.27 4.46
N LEU A 15 7.59 -7.48 3.16
CA LEU A 15 7.04 -8.64 2.44
C LEU A 15 7.59 -9.96 2.97
N VAL A 16 8.87 -10.02 3.36
CA VAL A 16 9.45 -11.20 4.02
C VAL A 16 8.74 -11.48 5.34
N ALA A 17 8.57 -10.46 6.19
CA ALA A 17 7.89 -10.60 7.47
C ALA A 17 6.43 -11.08 7.31
N LEU A 18 5.69 -10.51 6.35
CA LEU A 18 4.31 -10.92 6.06
C LEU A 18 4.23 -12.34 5.51
N GLY A 19 5.18 -12.73 4.65
CA GLY A 19 5.23 -14.09 4.13
C GLY A 19 5.50 -15.11 5.25
N LEU A 20 6.42 -14.81 6.16
CA LEU A 20 6.68 -15.65 7.34
C LEU A 20 5.46 -15.72 8.26
N LEU A 21 4.82 -14.59 8.53
CA LEU A 21 3.62 -14.53 9.35
C LEU A 21 2.50 -15.40 8.77
N GLY A 22 2.22 -15.27 7.46
CA GLY A 22 1.20 -16.06 6.80
C GLY A 22 1.47 -17.57 6.79
N LEU A 23 2.76 -17.97 6.73
CA LEU A 23 3.13 -19.39 6.87
C LEU A 23 2.97 -19.90 8.31
N ILE A 24 3.19 -19.07 9.31
CA ILE A 24 3.04 -19.41 10.73
C ILE A 24 1.55 -19.49 11.11
N GLU A 25 0.74 -18.52 10.69
CA GLU A 25 -0.68 -18.44 11.02
C GLU A 25 -1.54 -19.42 10.20
N GLY A 26 -1.04 -19.86 9.04
CA GLY A 26 -1.75 -20.78 8.14
C GLY A 26 -2.96 -20.15 7.45
N GLY A 27 -3.11 -18.82 7.48
CA GLY A 27 -4.24 -18.06 6.96
C GLY A 27 -3.84 -16.88 6.06
N PHE A 28 -4.84 -16.18 5.54
CA PHE A 28 -4.60 -14.92 4.84
C PHE A 28 -4.13 -13.85 5.81
N THR A 29 -2.95 -13.30 5.62
CA THR A 29 -2.55 -12.09 6.34
C THR A 29 -3.41 -10.90 5.91
N VAL A 30 -3.45 -9.85 6.73
CA VAL A 30 -4.37 -8.72 6.61
C VAL A 30 -4.41 -8.08 5.21
N ILE A 31 -3.28 -7.98 4.52
CA ILE A 31 -3.22 -7.37 3.19
C ILE A 31 -3.99 -8.14 2.11
N TRP A 32 -4.17 -9.45 2.31
CA TRP A 32 -4.92 -10.30 1.40
C TRP A 32 -6.42 -10.36 1.75
N GLN A 33 -6.80 -9.90 2.94
CA GLN A 33 -8.19 -9.80 3.39
C GLN A 33 -8.84 -8.49 2.95
N PRO A 34 -10.20 -8.43 2.86
CA PRO A 34 -11.09 -9.56 2.91
C PRO A 34 -11.05 -10.42 1.64
N VAL A 35 -11.36 -11.68 1.78
CA VAL A 35 -11.68 -12.62 0.69
C VAL A 35 -13.14 -13.03 0.80
N PHE A 36 -13.71 -13.59 -0.27
CA PHE A 36 -15.10 -14.07 -0.24
C PHE A 36 -15.27 -15.30 0.66
N ASP A 37 -16.44 -15.46 1.29
CA ASP A 37 -16.71 -16.54 2.26
C ASP A 37 -16.49 -17.96 1.72
N HIS A 38 -16.61 -18.15 0.41
CA HIS A 38 -16.49 -19.46 -0.23
C HIS A 38 -15.43 -19.46 -1.35
N VAL A 39 -14.21 -19.09 -0.98
CA VAL A 39 -13.08 -19.19 -1.91
C VAL A 39 -12.65 -20.67 -2.00
N PRO A 40 -12.69 -21.29 -3.19
CA PRO A 40 -12.19 -22.65 -3.36
C PRO A 40 -10.72 -22.76 -2.95
N ALA A 41 -10.36 -23.81 -2.23
CA ALA A 41 -8.99 -24.06 -1.76
C ALA A 41 -8.37 -22.88 -0.99
N ALA A 42 -9.15 -22.25 -0.08
CA ALA A 42 -8.73 -21.03 0.65
C ALA A 42 -7.38 -21.21 1.37
N GLU A 43 -7.15 -22.36 2.02
CA GLU A 43 -5.89 -22.66 2.71
C GLU A 43 -4.71 -22.70 1.74
N PHE A 44 -4.87 -23.36 0.59
CA PHE A 44 -3.85 -23.38 -0.46
C PHE A 44 -3.55 -21.96 -0.98
N LEU A 45 -4.60 -21.18 -1.21
CA LEU A 45 -4.47 -19.79 -1.70
C LEU A 45 -3.80 -18.90 -0.65
N ALA A 46 -4.10 -19.05 0.63
CA ALA A 46 -3.44 -18.37 1.72
C ALA A 46 -1.94 -18.73 1.79
N GLY A 47 -1.62 -20.02 1.70
CA GLY A 47 -0.23 -20.48 1.61
C GLY A 47 0.50 -19.93 0.39
N LEU A 48 -0.17 -19.86 -0.77
CA LEU A 48 0.40 -19.24 -1.98
C LEU A 48 0.68 -17.75 -1.77
N CYS A 49 -0.24 -17.01 -1.16
CA CYS A 49 -0.03 -15.58 -0.82
C CYS A 49 1.20 -15.42 0.09
N ALA A 50 1.35 -16.25 1.10
CA ALA A 50 2.48 -16.22 2.02
C ALA A 50 3.80 -16.53 1.30
N VAL A 51 3.85 -17.61 0.50
CA VAL A 51 5.03 -17.98 -0.28
C VAL A 51 5.41 -16.91 -1.30
N VAL A 52 4.44 -16.33 -2.02
CA VAL A 52 4.71 -15.25 -2.97
C VAL A 52 5.25 -14.01 -2.26
N SER A 53 4.66 -13.64 -1.11
CA SER A 53 5.15 -12.51 -0.31
C SER A 53 6.61 -12.74 0.11
N LEU A 54 6.91 -13.91 0.68
CA LEU A 54 8.26 -14.27 1.15
C LEU A 54 9.26 -14.32 -0.01
N ALA A 55 8.93 -15.04 -1.09
CA ALA A 55 9.81 -15.20 -2.25
C ALA A 55 10.08 -13.86 -2.97
N CYS A 56 9.04 -13.04 -3.14
CA CYS A 56 9.19 -11.71 -3.73
C CYS A 56 9.99 -10.78 -2.83
N GLY A 57 9.74 -10.78 -1.51
CA GLY A 57 10.50 -10.00 -0.55
C GLY A 57 12.00 -10.35 -0.59
N LEU A 58 12.35 -11.62 -0.49
CA LEU A 58 13.74 -12.10 -0.62
C LEU A 58 14.33 -11.78 -1.99
N GLY A 59 13.54 -12.00 -3.05
CA GLY A 59 13.95 -11.74 -4.42
C GLY A 59 14.24 -10.27 -4.71
N LEU A 60 13.51 -9.36 -4.10
CA LEU A 60 13.74 -7.91 -4.21
C LEU A 60 15.06 -7.47 -3.57
N LEU A 61 15.57 -8.19 -2.56
CA LEU A 61 16.87 -7.91 -1.94
C LEU A 61 18.05 -8.48 -2.75
N GLY A 62 17.79 -9.42 -3.64
CA GLY A 62 18.82 -10.07 -4.47
C GLY A 62 19.09 -9.30 -5.76
N SER A 63 20.38 -9.09 -6.10
CA SER A 63 20.76 -8.31 -7.29
C SER A 63 20.36 -8.96 -8.64
N ARG A 64 20.28 -10.28 -8.70
CA ARG A 64 19.91 -11.03 -9.90
C ARG A 64 18.43 -11.32 -10.02
N SER A 65 17.73 -11.40 -8.88
CA SER A 65 16.31 -11.77 -8.78
C SER A 65 15.36 -10.57 -8.75
N THR A 66 15.85 -9.35 -8.49
CA THR A 66 15.01 -8.15 -8.31
C THR A 66 14.03 -7.92 -9.47
N ALA A 67 14.46 -8.06 -10.73
CA ALA A 67 13.59 -7.84 -11.89
C ALA A 67 12.46 -8.87 -11.95
N LEU A 68 12.76 -10.14 -11.70
CA LEU A 68 11.77 -11.21 -11.67
C LEU A 68 10.81 -11.04 -10.48
N ALA A 69 11.35 -10.77 -9.29
CA ALA A 69 10.55 -10.58 -8.08
C ALA A 69 9.59 -9.39 -8.21
N ALA A 70 10.06 -8.24 -8.73
CA ALA A 70 9.22 -7.08 -8.96
C ALA A 70 8.11 -7.36 -10.00
N ARG A 71 8.42 -8.12 -11.06
CA ARG A 71 7.44 -8.54 -12.06
C ARG A 71 6.38 -9.45 -11.44
N VAL A 72 6.80 -10.50 -10.75
CA VAL A 72 5.87 -11.47 -10.11
C VAL A 72 4.99 -10.75 -9.09
N LEU A 73 5.58 -9.94 -8.21
CA LEU A 73 4.85 -9.19 -7.21
C LEU A 73 3.80 -8.27 -7.83
N PHE A 74 4.19 -7.51 -8.88
CA PHE A 74 3.26 -6.60 -9.56
C PHE A 74 2.06 -7.36 -10.16
N PHE A 75 2.30 -8.41 -10.95
CA PHE A 75 1.19 -9.12 -11.59
C PHE A 75 0.34 -9.89 -10.59
N TYR A 76 0.95 -10.44 -9.54
CA TYR A 76 0.22 -11.16 -8.51
C TYR A 76 -0.68 -10.23 -7.69
N THR A 77 -0.14 -9.10 -7.21
CA THR A 77 -0.94 -8.11 -6.46
C THR A 77 -1.99 -7.43 -7.33
N LEU A 78 -1.69 -7.18 -8.61
CA LEU A 78 -2.68 -6.65 -9.57
C LEU A 78 -3.80 -7.66 -9.80
N LEU A 79 -3.48 -8.94 -10.00
CA LEU A 79 -4.49 -10.00 -10.13
C LEU A 79 -5.36 -10.08 -8.87
N TRP A 80 -4.76 -9.96 -7.69
CA TRP A 80 -5.50 -9.95 -6.42
C TRP A 80 -6.44 -8.74 -6.32
N LEU A 81 -5.96 -7.56 -6.68
CA LEU A 81 -6.78 -6.35 -6.74
C LEU A 81 -8.00 -6.54 -7.63
N LEU A 82 -7.79 -7.09 -8.84
CA LEU A 82 -8.85 -7.28 -9.81
C LEU A 82 -9.83 -8.41 -9.43
N ALA A 83 -9.33 -9.51 -8.88
CA ALA A 83 -10.14 -10.69 -8.58
C ALA A 83 -10.90 -10.62 -7.24
N PHE A 84 -10.32 -9.98 -6.23
CA PHE A 84 -10.87 -9.99 -4.87
C PHE A 84 -11.29 -8.61 -4.37
N LYS A 85 -10.58 -7.54 -4.70
CA LYS A 85 -10.85 -6.22 -4.14
C LYS A 85 -11.82 -5.40 -5.01
N LEU A 86 -11.59 -5.36 -6.31
CA LEU A 86 -12.48 -4.61 -7.22
C LEU A 86 -13.93 -5.14 -7.20
N PRO A 87 -14.19 -6.46 -7.16
CA PRO A 87 -15.55 -6.97 -7.04
C PRO A 87 -16.28 -6.58 -5.76
N LEU A 88 -15.59 -6.20 -4.68
CA LEU A 88 -16.23 -5.66 -3.47
C LEU A 88 -16.97 -4.36 -3.78
N ILE A 89 -16.36 -3.47 -4.58
CA ILE A 89 -17.01 -2.23 -5.01
C ILE A 89 -18.24 -2.53 -5.86
N VAL A 90 -18.17 -3.52 -6.76
CA VAL A 90 -19.30 -3.90 -7.61
C VAL A 90 -20.47 -4.45 -6.77
N ARG A 91 -20.14 -5.25 -5.73
CA ARG A 91 -21.15 -5.86 -4.85
C ARG A 91 -21.77 -4.88 -3.86
N ALA A 92 -21.00 -3.93 -3.38
CA ALA A 92 -21.42 -2.96 -2.37
C ALA A 92 -20.94 -1.55 -2.72
N PRO A 93 -21.48 -0.93 -3.80
CA PRO A 93 -20.98 0.34 -4.33
C PRO A 93 -21.26 1.54 -3.41
N LEU A 94 -22.20 1.40 -2.48
CA LEU A 94 -22.55 2.46 -1.50
C LEU A 94 -21.82 2.27 -0.16
N THR A 95 -20.98 1.24 -0.04
CA THR A 95 -20.22 0.95 1.17
C THR A 95 -18.80 1.48 1.01
N GLU A 96 -18.43 2.48 1.79
CA GLU A 96 -17.10 3.09 1.70
C GLU A 96 -15.98 2.08 1.95
N GLY A 97 -16.13 1.15 2.90
CA GLY A 97 -15.14 0.10 3.18
C GLY A 97 -14.76 -0.76 1.97
N SER A 98 -15.63 -0.87 0.94
CA SER A 98 -15.27 -1.52 -0.32
C SER A 98 -14.18 -0.74 -1.07
N TYR A 99 -14.26 0.58 -1.05
CA TYR A 99 -13.27 1.47 -1.66
C TYR A 99 -11.98 1.51 -0.86
N GLN A 100 -12.06 1.56 0.48
CA GLN A 100 -10.90 1.50 1.37
C GLN A 100 -10.09 0.23 1.15
N ASN A 101 -10.73 -0.94 1.20
CA ASN A 101 -10.07 -2.24 0.96
C ASN A 101 -9.42 -2.32 -0.43
N CYS A 102 -10.08 -1.74 -1.45
CA CYS A 102 -9.52 -1.63 -2.79
C CYS A 102 -8.31 -0.69 -2.81
N GLY A 103 -8.39 0.44 -2.11
CA GLY A 103 -7.33 1.43 -1.96
C GLY A 103 -6.09 0.86 -1.29
N GLU A 104 -6.24 0.09 -0.22
CA GLU A 104 -5.12 -0.57 0.49
C GLU A 104 -4.33 -1.47 -0.46
N MET A 105 -5.02 -2.35 -1.18
CA MET A 105 -4.35 -3.19 -2.16
C MET A 105 -3.76 -2.36 -3.31
N ALA A 106 -4.43 -1.30 -3.75
CA ALA A 106 -3.94 -0.42 -4.81
C ALA A 106 -2.64 0.29 -4.44
N VAL A 107 -2.42 0.66 -3.17
CA VAL A 107 -1.12 1.19 -2.69
C VAL A 107 -0.01 0.16 -2.83
N ILE A 108 -0.28 -1.09 -2.48
CA ILE A 108 0.70 -2.20 -2.60
C ILE A 108 1.01 -2.47 -4.08
N VAL A 109 -0.01 -2.53 -4.93
CA VAL A 109 0.14 -2.67 -6.39
C VAL A 109 0.96 -1.51 -6.96
N ALA A 110 0.69 -0.27 -6.52
CA ALA A 110 1.43 0.90 -6.98
C ALA A 110 2.92 0.81 -6.63
N ALA A 111 3.27 0.38 -5.41
CA ALA A 111 4.65 0.16 -5.00
C ALA A 111 5.33 -0.94 -5.82
N ALA A 112 4.67 -2.09 -5.96
CA ALA A 112 5.15 -3.20 -6.79
C ALA A 112 5.35 -2.76 -8.25
N TRP A 113 4.44 -1.96 -8.79
CA TRP A 113 4.52 -1.40 -10.14
C TRP A 113 5.68 -0.43 -10.31
N VAL A 114 5.92 0.45 -9.33
CA VAL A 114 7.11 1.34 -9.31
C VAL A 114 8.39 0.51 -9.40
N LEU A 115 8.51 -0.56 -8.61
CA LEU A 115 9.67 -1.43 -8.64
C LEU A 115 9.78 -2.17 -9.98
N TYR A 116 8.69 -2.73 -10.50
CA TYR A 116 8.66 -3.37 -11.80
C TYR A 116 9.06 -2.40 -12.92
N ALA A 117 8.51 -1.20 -12.94
CA ALA A 117 8.84 -0.19 -13.95
C ALA A 117 10.33 0.22 -13.94
N ARG A 118 10.96 0.20 -12.76
CA ARG A 118 12.39 0.49 -12.57
C ARG A 118 13.30 -0.64 -13.01
N PHE A 119 12.97 -1.87 -12.62
CA PHE A 119 13.85 -3.04 -12.75
C PHE A 119 13.52 -3.92 -13.97
N ALA A 120 12.54 -3.54 -14.78
CA ALA A 120 12.13 -4.26 -15.98
C ALA A 120 13.33 -4.53 -16.89
N ASN A 121 13.43 -5.77 -17.35
CA ASN A 121 14.44 -6.19 -18.31
C ASN A 121 14.04 -5.83 -19.76
N ASP A 122 14.92 -6.09 -20.73
CA ASP A 122 14.66 -5.74 -22.13
C ASP A 122 13.50 -6.52 -22.75
N ALA A 123 13.24 -7.74 -22.30
CA ALA A 123 12.09 -8.52 -22.74
C ALA A 123 10.78 -7.90 -22.24
N ASP A 124 10.74 -7.47 -20.98
CA ASP A 124 9.59 -6.75 -20.42
C ASP A 124 9.36 -5.42 -21.14
N ARG A 125 10.42 -4.68 -21.44
CA ARG A 125 10.34 -3.40 -22.19
C ARG A 125 9.75 -3.59 -23.58
N ARG A 126 10.12 -4.67 -24.28
CA ARG A 126 9.57 -4.98 -25.61
C ARG A 126 8.13 -5.45 -25.57
N ARG A 127 7.74 -6.28 -24.57
CA ARG A 127 6.41 -6.91 -24.51
C ARG A 127 5.37 -6.07 -23.78
N LEU A 128 5.79 -5.35 -22.75
CA LEU A 128 4.93 -4.65 -21.79
C LEU A 128 5.34 -3.17 -21.64
N GLY A 129 5.74 -2.54 -22.75
CA GLY A 129 6.23 -1.16 -22.77
C GLY A 129 5.29 -0.13 -22.13
N PHE A 130 3.98 -0.42 -22.07
CA PHE A 130 3.01 0.43 -21.40
C PHE A 130 3.12 0.37 -19.87
N ALA A 131 3.58 -0.77 -19.32
CA ALA A 131 3.67 -1.02 -17.87
C ALA A 131 5.05 -0.71 -17.28
N VAL A 132 6.05 -0.36 -18.11
CA VAL A 132 7.42 -0.14 -17.66
C VAL A 132 7.93 1.25 -18.01
N GLY A 133 9.10 1.63 -17.48
CA GLY A 133 9.71 2.94 -17.71
C GLY A 133 8.83 4.09 -17.20
N GLN A 134 8.91 5.25 -17.85
CA GLN A 134 8.19 6.46 -17.41
C GLN A 134 6.66 6.33 -17.49
N ARG A 135 6.15 5.58 -18.48
CA ARG A 135 4.71 5.33 -18.60
C ARG A 135 4.20 4.48 -17.43
N GLY A 136 4.89 3.38 -17.13
CA GLY A 136 4.55 2.53 -15.98
C GLY A 136 4.63 3.29 -14.65
N LEU A 137 5.68 4.10 -14.46
CA LEU A 137 5.81 4.96 -13.27
C LEU A 137 4.63 5.93 -13.13
N ARG A 138 4.20 6.56 -14.23
CA ARG A 138 3.05 7.48 -14.22
C ARG A 138 1.77 6.75 -13.82
N LEU A 139 1.50 5.59 -14.41
CA LEU A 139 0.30 4.79 -14.08
C LEU A 139 0.30 4.33 -12.62
N ALA A 140 1.45 3.85 -12.11
CA ALA A 140 1.60 3.48 -10.70
C ALA A 140 1.30 4.67 -9.76
N ARG A 141 1.80 5.86 -10.08
CA ARG A 141 1.56 7.09 -9.32
C ARG A 141 0.08 7.51 -9.34
N VAL A 142 -0.58 7.41 -10.50
CA VAL A 142 -2.01 7.68 -10.62
C VAL A 142 -2.82 6.70 -9.77
N LEU A 143 -2.50 5.41 -9.81
CA LEU A 143 -3.15 4.39 -8.99
C LEU A 143 -3.01 4.71 -7.49
N TYR A 144 -1.81 5.12 -7.07
CA TYR A 144 -1.58 5.56 -5.69
C TYR A 144 -2.43 6.77 -5.32
N GLY A 145 -2.50 7.79 -6.18
CA GLY A 145 -3.36 8.95 -5.96
C GLY A 145 -4.83 8.58 -5.80
N LEU A 146 -5.35 7.68 -6.64
CA LEU A 146 -6.71 7.19 -6.52
C LEU A 146 -6.97 6.44 -5.20
N ALA A 147 -6.00 5.65 -4.73
CA ALA A 147 -6.08 5.00 -3.42
C ALA A 147 -6.18 6.00 -2.26
N LEU A 148 -5.43 7.10 -2.33
CA LEU A 148 -5.50 8.16 -1.30
C LEU A 148 -6.87 8.84 -1.25
N LEU A 149 -7.61 8.93 -2.38
CA LEU A 149 -8.97 9.45 -2.37
C LEU A 149 -9.90 8.54 -1.54
N ALA A 150 -9.77 7.22 -1.68
CA ALA A 150 -10.54 6.28 -0.86
C ALA A 150 -10.20 6.47 0.64
N PHE A 151 -8.93 6.56 1.00
CA PHE A 151 -8.52 6.79 2.40
C PHE A 151 -9.04 8.12 2.94
N GLY A 152 -9.03 9.18 2.13
CA GLY A 152 -9.61 10.46 2.53
C GLY A 152 -11.10 10.34 2.82
N LEU A 153 -11.86 9.68 1.96
CA LEU A 153 -13.29 9.47 2.13
C LEU A 153 -13.62 8.65 3.39
N SER A 154 -12.81 7.64 3.73
CA SER A 154 -12.97 6.83 4.95
C SER A 154 -12.99 7.68 6.21
N HIS A 155 -12.14 8.70 6.30
CA HIS A 155 -12.07 9.59 7.47
C HIS A 155 -13.36 10.40 7.68
N PHE A 156 -14.09 10.69 6.61
CA PHE A 156 -15.39 11.36 6.69
C PHE A 156 -16.51 10.35 6.92
N ALA A 157 -16.49 9.21 6.24
CA ALA A 157 -17.53 8.19 6.36
C ALA A 157 -17.54 7.51 7.75
N TYR A 158 -16.35 7.30 8.31
CA TYR A 158 -16.16 6.60 9.60
C TYR A 158 -15.63 7.51 10.70
N LEU A 159 -16.10 8.75 10.76
CA LEU A 159 -15.67 9.73 11.76
C LEU A 159 -15.83 9.23 13.21
N ASN A 160 -16.91 8.50 13.47
CA ASN A 160 -17.18 7.87 14.77
C ASN A 160 -16.20 6.76 15.15
N LEU A 161 -15.48 6.20 14.19
CA LEU A 161 -14.42 5.20 14.39
C LEU A 161 -13.03 5.84 14.40
N THR A 162 -12.80 6.84 13.56
CA THR A 162 -11.48 7.47 13.39
C THR A 162 -11.17 8.49 14.49
N ALA A 163 -12.14 9.31 14.92
CA ALA A 163 -11.91 10.31 15.94
C ALA A 163 -11.48 9.72 17.31
N PRO A 164 -12.05 8.61 17.80
CA PRO A 164 -11.59 7.97 19.03
C PRO A 164 -10.17 7.39 18.99
N LEU A 165 -9.61 7.16 17.80
CA LEU A 165 -8.23 6.67 17.63
C LEU A 165 -7.18 7.77 17.83
N ILE A 166 -7.59 9.04 17.81
CA ILE A 166 -6.67 10.16 18.00
C ILE A 166 -6.13 10.13 19.45
N PRO A 167 -4.81 10.18 19.64
CA PRO A 167 -4.21 10.15 20.98
C PRO A 167 -4.78 11.25 21.90
N HIS A 168 -5.07 10.91 23.17
CA HIS A 168 -5.71 11.83 24.10
C HIS A 168 -4.94 13.12 24.39
N TRP A 169 -3.61 13.12 24.22
CA TRP A 169 -2.77 14.30 24.35
C TRP A 169 -2.95 15.29 23.18
N LEU A 170 -3.53 14.83 22.06
CA LEU A 170 -3.80 15.65 20.90
C LEU A 170 -5.26 16.14 20.95
N HIS A 171 -5.44 17.41 21.39
CA HIS A 171 -6.77 17.98 21.55
C HIS A 171 -7.54 18.07 20.23
N ALA A 172 -8.89 18.14 20.30
CA ALA A 172 -9.80 18.25 19.17
C ALA A 172 -9.73 17.05 18.18
N PRO A 173 -10.06 15.82 18.62
CA PRO A 173 -9.93 14.62 17.78
C PRO A 173 -10.72 14.69 16.47
N VAL A 174 -11.91 15.26 16.46
CA VAL A 174 -12.74 15.46 15.26
C VAL A 174 -12.03 16.36 14.25
N PHE A 175 -11.36 17.42 14.69
CA PHE A 175 -10.56 18.29 13.82
C PHE A 175 -9.44 17.47 13.12
N TRP A 176 -8.71 16.67 13.86
CA TRP A 176 -7.62 15.87 13.30
C TRP A 176 -8.11 14.80 12.33
N ALA A 177 -9.25 14.16 12.60
CA ALA A 177 -9.85 13.21 11.67
C ALA A 177 -10.21 13.90 10.33
N TYR A 178 -10.85 15.08 10.38
CA TYR A 178 -11.13 15.86 9.17
C TYR A 178 -9.87 16.38 8.49
N PHE A 179 -8.89 16.85 9.24
CA PHE A 179 -7.63 17.34 8.71
C PHE A 179 -6.89 16.25 7.93
N THR A 180 -6.75 15.06 8.51
CA THR A 180 -6.06 13.92 7.86
C THR A 180 -6.83 13.42 6.65
N GLY A 181 -8.16 13.32 6.73
CA GLY A 181 -9.02 13.00 5.60
C GLY A 181 -8.87 13.99 4.45
N SER A 182 -8.93 15.30 4.76
CA SER A 182 -8.73 16.36 3.76
C SER A 182 -7.33 16.34 3.15
N ALA A 183 -6.29 16.05 3.94
CA ALA A 183 -4.93 15.92 3.46
C ALA A 183 -4.78 14.75 2.48
N TYR A 184 -5.42 13.60 2.74
CA TYR A 184 -5.46 12.47 1.81
C TYR A 184 -6.18 12.83 0.51
N LEU A 185 -7.34 13.51 0.58
CA LEU A 185 -8.07 13.95 -0.63
C LEU A 185 -7.24 14.92 -1.46
N ALA A 186 -6.59 15.90 -0.81
CA ALA A 186 -5.73 16.86 -1.49
C ALA A 186 -4.53 16.16 -2.16
N ALA A 187 -3.85 15.24 -1.46
CA ALA A 187 -2.75 14.47 -2.02
C ALA A 187 -3.22 13.56 -3.17
N GLY A 188 -4.36 12.88 -2.98
CA GLY A 188 -4.96 12.01 -3.97
C GLY A 188 -5.33 12.73 -5.25
N ALA A 189 -5.80 13.98 -5.17
CA ALA A 189 -6.05 14.83 -6.33
C ALA A 189 -4.74 15.37 -6.95
N ALA A 190 -3.80 15.84 -6.13
CA ALA A 190 -2.57 16.47 -6.59
C ALA A 190 -1.66 15.54 -7.40
N ILE A 191 -1.56 14.28 -6.99
CA ILE A 191 -0.65 13.29 -7.59
C ILE A 191 -0.98 12.96 -9.06
N PRO A 192 -2.21 12.61 -9.45
CA PRO A 192 -2.54 12.33 -10.84
C PRO A 192 -2.30 13.51 -11.78
N PHE A 193 -2.55 14.72 -11.30
CA PHE A 193 -2.32 15.95 -12.07
C PHE A 193 -0.87 16.45 -12.00
N ASN A 194 -0.01 15.73 -11.25
CA ASN A 194 1.41 16.07 -11.07
C ASN A 194 1.63 17.47 -10.47
N VAL A 195 0.70 17.94 -9.64
CA VAL A 195 0.77 19.21 -8.91
C VAL A 195 1.35 18.93 -7.54
N LEU A 196 2.51 19.53 -7.20
CA LEU A 196 3.22 19.28 -5.93
C LEU A 196 3.36 17.78 -5.60
N ALA A 197 3.42 16.91 -6.63
CA ALA A 197 3.22 15.47 -6.48
C ALA A 197 4.27 14.81 -5.57
N ARG A 198 5.53 15.29 -5.60
CA ARG A 198 6.58 14.84 -4.68
C ARG A 198 6.22 15.15 -3.23
N LEU A 199 5.78 16.38 -2.96
CA LEU A 199 5.39 16.82 -1.63
C LEU A 199 4.18 16.02 -1.13
N ALA A 200 3.13 15.93 -1.96
CA ALA A 200 1.91 15.18 -1.66
C ALA A 200 2.19 13.71 -1.33
N ALA A 201 2.98 13.02 -2.17
CA ALA A 201 3.33 11.62 -1.95
C ALA A 201 4.21 11.43 -0.70
N THR A 202 5.13 12.34 -0.44
CA THR A 202 5.98 12.24 0.76
C THR A 202 5.17 12.49 2.03
N LEU A 203 4.35 13.53 2.06
CA LEU A 203 3.52 13.84 3.23
C LEU A 203 2.48 12.75 3.51
N SER A 204 1.88 12.15 2.48
CA SER A 204 0.95 11.02 2.69
C SER A 204 1.66 9.78 3.25
N ALA A 205 2.88 9.47 2.79
CA ALA A 205 3.68 8.38 3.35
C ALA A 205 4.11 8.66 4.81
N VAL A 206 4.50 9.91 5.12
CA VAL A 206 4.82 10.33 6.49
C VAL A 206 3.58 10.22 7.39
N MET A 207 2.42 10.66 6.91
CA MET A 207 1.16 10.59 7.67
C MET A 207 0.77 9.14 7.99
N MET A 208 0.90 8.20 7.04
CA MET A 208 0.71 6.76 7.31
C MET A 208 1.69 6.26 8.37
N GLY A 209 2.97 6.65 8.27
CA GLY A 209 3.98 6.30 9.29
C GLY A 209 3.67 6.88 10.66
N LEU A 210 3.13 8.10 10.74
CA LEU A 210 2.68 8.69 12.00
C LEU A 210 1.49 7.95 12.59
N PHE A 211 0.54 7.46 11.80
CA PHE A 211 -0.54 6.60 12.30
C PHE A 211 0.00 5.31 12.92
N LEU A 212 0.97 4.69 12.25
CA LEU A 212 1.64 3.52 12.81
C LEU A 212 2.30 3.83 14.16
N LEU A 213 3.09 4.90 14.21
CA LEU A 213 3.92 5.26 15.38
C LEU A 213 3.11 5.83 16.55
N LEU A 214 2.05 6.59 16.28
CA LEU A 214 1.32 7.34 17.31
C LEU A 214 0.02 6.67 17.74
N ILE A 215 -0.53 5.78 16.94
CA ILE A 215 -1.80 5.11 17.20
C ILE A 215 -1.58 3.61 17.43
N TRP A 216 -1.17 2.89 16.39
CA TRP A 216 -1.20 1.44 16.40
C TRP A 216 -0.11 0.81 17.28
N LEU A 217 1.14 1.27 17.17
CA LEU A 217 2.24 0.74 18.01
C LEU A 217 2.03 1.03 19.50
N PRO A 218 1.62 2.22 19.94
CA PRO A 218 1.29 2.46 21.35
C PRO A 218 0.13 1.61 21.84
N MET A 219 -0.89 1.38 21.02
CA MET A 219 -2.04 0.54 21.36
C MET A 219 -1.63 -0.90 21.66
N VAL A 220 -0.81 -1.47 20.77
CA VAL A 220 -0.27 -2.83 20.95
C VAL A 220 0.69 -2.88 22.14
N ALA A 221 1.56 -1.88 22.32
CA ALA A 221 2.49 -1.80 23.45
C ALA A 221 1.79 -1.66 24.79
N ALA A 222 0.62 -1.02 24.83
CA ALA A 222 -0.23 -0.92 26.03
C ALA A 222 -1.01 -2.21 26.36
N GLY A 223 -0.83 -3.28 25.57
CA GLY A 223 -1.49 -4.57 25.79
C GLY A 223 -2.90 -4.67 25.20
N HIS A 224 -3.35 -3.71 24.42
CA HIS A 224 -4.63 -3.77 23.69
C HIS A 224 -4.51 -4.68 22.45
N ILE A 225 -4.25 -5.96 22.70
CA ILE A 225 -3.96 -6.97 21.67
C ILE A 225 -5.27 -7.64 21.23
N SER A 226 -6.02 -6.98 20.35
CA SER A 226 -7.12 -7.58 19.62
C SER A 226 -6.67 -7.98 18.22
N ALA A 227 -7.37 -8.91 17.56
CA ALA A 227 -7.12 -9.26 16.16
C ALA A 227 -7.25 -8.02 15.25
N PHE A 228 -8.18 -7.12 15.56
CA PHE A 228 -8.34 -5.85 14.85
C PHE A 228 -7.09 -4.96 14.99
N ASN A 229 -6.63 -4.69 16.22
CA ASN A 229 -5.49 -3.81 16.45
C ASN A 229 -4.20 -4.37 15.82
N TRP A 230 -4.00 -5.67 15.86
CA TRP A 230 -2.91 -6.32 15.14
C TRP A 230 -3.06 -6.19 13.62
N GLY A 231 -4.24 -6.45 13.10
CA GLY A 231 -4.54 -6.30 11.67
C GLY A 231 -4.22 -4.90 11.17
N GLU A 232 -4.72 -3.87 11.87
CA GLU A 232 -4.48 -2.46 11.52
C GLU A 232 -3.00 -2.07 11.66
N THR A 233 -2.30 -2.59 12.66
CA THR A 233 -0.85 -2.36 12.82
C THR A 233 -0.08 -2.90 11.62
N TYR A 234 -0.34 -4.13 11.20
CA TYR A 234 0.31 -4.74 10.03
C TYR A 234 -0.10 -4.05 8.73
N ALA A 235 -1.39 -3.75 8.54
CA ALA A 235 -1.87 -3.04 7.37
C ALA A 235 -1.17 -1.68 7.23
N THR A 236 -1.19 -0.87 8.29
CA THR A 236 -0.57 0.46 8.29
C THR A 236 0.94 0.39 8.08
N TRP A 237 1.61 -0.63 8.63
CA TRP A 237 3.05 -0.85 8.37
C TRP A 237 3.32 -1.10 6.89
N VAL A 238 2.59 -2.03 6.28
CA VAL A 238 2.75 -2.36 4.86
C VAL A 238 2.46 -1.18 3.97
N LEU A 239 1.34 -0.48 4.24
CA LEU A 239 0.94 0.71 3.49
C LEU A 239 1.98 1.82 3.60
N THR A 240 2.57 2.04 4.78
CA THR A 240 3.66 3.00 4.99
C THR A 240 4.89 2.65 4.15
N ALA A 241 5.31 1.38 4.18
CA ALA A 241 6.46 0.91 3.41
C ALA A 241 6.21 1.03 1.89
N ALA A 242 5.01 0.66 1.43
CA ALA A 242 4.61 0.77 0.03
C ALA A 242 4.51 2.24 -0.42
N ALA A 243 3.86 3.10 0.37
CA ALA A 243 3.76 4.53 0.10
C ALA A 243 5.13 5.19 -0.01
N TRP A 244 6.09 4.77 0.82
CA TRP A 244 7.46 5.27 0.75
C TRP A 244 8.16 4.88 -0.57
N VAL A 245 7.97 3.66 -1.07
CA VAL A 245 8.46 3.25 -2.40
C VAL A 245 7.89 4.14 -3.50
N VAL A 246 6.58 4.45 -3.42
CA VAL A 246 5.93 5.32 -4.41
C VAL A 246 6.46 6.74 -4.30
N ALA A 247 6.54 7.32 -3.10
CA ALA A 247 7.08 8.66 -2.85
C ALA A 247 8.52 8.80 -3.37
N ASP A 248 9.36 7.77 -3.16
CA ASP A 248 10.74 7.74 -3.65
C ASP A 248 10.83 7.73 -5.20
N SER A 249 9.76 7.39 -5.89
CA SER A 249 9.72 7.45 -7.35
C SER A 249 9.88 8.87 -7.92
N TRP A 250 9.63 9.91 -7.12
CA TRP A 250 9.88 11.32 -7.45
C TRP A 250 11.25 11.85 -6.97
N ARG A 251 12.15 10.98 -6.53
CA ARG A 251 13.50 11.41 -6.17
C ARG A 251 14.16 12.13 -7.35
N GLY A 252 14.68 13.33 -7.10
CA GLY A 252 15.27 14.21 -8.14
C GLY A 252 14.29 15.22 -8.75
N VAL A 253 12.99 15.11 -8.50
CA VAL A 253 12.01 16.14 -8.86
C VAL A 253 12.00 17.23 -7.79
N GLY A 254 11.84 18.51 -8.16
CA GLY A 254 11.70 19.61 -7.19
C GLY A 254 10.49 19.43 -6.27
N TRP A 255 10.59 19.86 -5.02
CA TRP A 255 9.50 19.75 -4.04
C TRP A 255 8.24 20.51 -4.45
N LEU A 256 8.42 21.70 -5.02
CA LEU A 256 7.36 22.61 -5.46
C LEU A 256 7.21 22.60 -7.00
N GLY A 257 7.94 21.71 -7.70
CA GLY A 257 7.90 21.62 -9.14
C GLY A 257 6.70 20.81 -9.63
N SER A 258 6.11 21.22 -10.75
CA SER A 258 5.35 20.32 -11.59
C SER A 258 6.37 19.44 -12.33
N GLY A 259 6.42 18.14 -12.03
CA GLY A 259 7.28 17.22 -12.77
C GLY A 259 6.76 17.12 -14.22
N ARG A 260 7.46 17.74 -15.15
CA ARG A 260 7.23 17.55 -16.58
C ARG A 260 7.86 16.25 -17.04
#